data_136fdeb5fa9510a509d8ea871423614c
#
_entry.id   136fdeb5fa9510a509d8ea871423614c
#
_cell.length_a   1.000
_cell.length_b   1.000
_cell.length_c   1.000
_cell.angle_alpha   90.00
_cell.angle_beta   90.00
_cell.angle_gamma   90.00
#
_symmetry.space_group_name_H-M   'P 1'
#
loop_
_entity.id
_entity.type
_entity.pdbx_description
1 polymer ?
#
loop_
_entity_poly.entity_id
_entity_poly.type
_entity_poly.pdbx_seq_one_letter_code
_entity_poly.pdbx_strand_id
1 'polypeptide(L)'
;MSKKTRLDVLLTERGLCESRQKAQATIMAGLVFVDGQRLDKPGTPVAEDASVEVRGHALRYVSRGGLKLEKAMQTFPITLEGKVCADIGASTGGFTDCMLQNGAAKVYAVDVGYGQLDWKLRSDERVVCLERTNARYLTREQIPEELDFASIDVSFISLKLIFPALHALLREGGEVACLIKPQFEAGREKVGKKGVVRDPKVHLEVLENFLTHAKENDFTVLGITYSPIRGPEGNIEYLGYLRKSAEEDRIPDLRALVDASHTELKEGHGEE
;
A
#
# COMPACT_ATOMS: atom_id res chain seq x y z
N MET A 1 -10.32 -10.36 -42.89
CA MET A 1 -10.40 -9.68 -41.57
C MET A 1 -10.14 -10.73 -40.50
N SER A 2 -9.11 -10.55 -39.66
CA SER A 2 -8.86 -11.50 -38.58
C SER A 2 -10.03 -11.48 -37.60
N LYS A 3 -10.40 -12.62 -37.09
CA LYS A 3 -11.44 -12.79 -36.09
C LYS A 3 -10.99 -12.05 -34.81
N LYS A 4 -11.91 -11.36 -34.15
CA LYS A 4 -11.62 -10.62 -32.90
C LYS A 4 -12.14 -11.38 -31.72
N THR A 5 -11.32 -11.48 -30.69
CA THR A 5 -11.70 -12.08 -29.40
C THR A 5 -11.43 -11.11 -28.25
N ARG A 6 -12.10 -11.31 -27.12
CA ARG A 6 -11.86 -10.48 -25.92
C ARG A 6 -10.45 -10.74 -25.40
N LEU A 7 -9.79 -9.68 -24.96
CA LEU A 7 -8.41 -9.76 -24.46
C LEU A 7 -8.26 -10.71 -23.27
N ASP A 8 -9.22 -10.71 -22.31
CA ASP A 8 -9.20 -11.62 -21.16
C ASP A 8 -9.34 -13.10 -21.55
N VAL A 9 -10.09 -13.39 -22.62
CA VAL A 9 -10.24 -14.73 -23.19
C VAL A 9 -8.96 -15.13 -23.92
N LEU A 10 -8.44 -14.25 -24.78
CA LEU A 10 -7.24 -14.51 -25.60
C LEU A 10 -6.00 -14.82 -24.74
N LEU A 11 -5.81 -14.09 -23.62
CA LEU A 11 -4.72 -14.36 -22.68
C LEU A 11 -4.81 -15.78 -22.08
N THR A 12 -6.02 -16.23 -21.76
CA THR A 12 -6.22 -17.56 -21.18
C THR A 12 -6.04 -18.65 -22.24
N GLU A 13 -6.58 -18.47 -23.44
CA GLU A 13 -6.45 -19.42 -24.55
C GLU A 13 -5.01 -19.60 -25.02
N ARG A 14 -4.19 -18.53 -24.95
CA ARG A 14 -2.75 -18.58 -25.27
C ARG A 14 -1.87 -19.06 -24.11
N GLY A 15 -2.45 -19.41 -22.96
CA GLY A 15 -1.69 -19.85 -21.78
C GLY A 15 -0.85 -18.76 -21.13
N LEU A 16 -1.09 -17.47 -21.46
CA LEU A 16 -0.42 -16.32 -20.86
C LEU A 16 -0.94 -16.01 -19.44
N CYS A 17 -2.11 -16.52 -19.10
CA CYS A 17 -2.69 -16.47 -17.76
C CYS A 17 -3.39 -17.81 -17.46
N GLU A 18 -3.28 -18.26 -16.21
CA GLU A 18 -3.83 -19.57 -15.76
C GLU A 18 -5.37 -19.59 -15.72
N SER A 19 -6.00 -18.43 -15.59
CA SER A 19 -7.46 -18.30 -15.54
C SER A 19 -7.90 -16.94 -16.09
N ARG A 20 -9.18 -16.87 -16.50
CA ARG A 20 -9.79 -15.62 -16.96
C ARG A 20 -9.79 -14.53 -15.88
N GLN A 21 -9.96 -14.89 -14.62
CA GLN A 21 -9.89 -13.94 -13.50
C GLN A 21 -8.46 -13.36 -13.37
N LYS A 22 -7.44 -14.21 -13.47
CA LYS A 22 -6.04 -13.78 -13.47
C LYS A 22 -5.73 -12.90 -14.69
N ALA A 23 -6.26 -13.24 -15.87
CA ALA A 23 -6.13 -12.42 -17.07
C ALA A 23 -6.75 -11.02 -16.87
N GLN A 24 -7.95 -10.93 -16.29
CA GLN A 24 -8.60 -9.66 -15.99
C GLN A 24 -7.79 -8.82 -15.02
N ALA A 25 -7.29 -9.41 -13.95
CA ALA A 25 -6.43 -8.73 -12.98
C ALA A 25 -5.14 -8.20 -13.61
N THR A 26 -4.48 -9.02 -14.45
CA THR A 26 -3.24 -8.67 -15.17
C THR A 26 -3.48 -7.52 -16.16
N ILE A 27 -4.61 -7.52 -16.89
CA ILE A 27 -4.98 -6.43 -17.80
C ILE A 27 -5.26 -5.15 -17.03
N MET A 28 -6.08 -5.20 -15.97
CA MET A 28 -6.41 -4.04 -15.13
C MET A 28 -5.18 -3.48 -14.40
N ALA A 29 -4.19 -4.32 -14.12
CA ALA A 29 -2.89 -3.89 -13.60
C ALA A 29 -2.03 -3.15 -14.65
N GLY A 30 -2.46 -3.12 -15.94
CA GLY A 30 -1.73 -2.47 -17.01
C GLY A 30 -0.48 -3.23 -17.47
N LEU A 31 -0.41 -4.52 -17.21
CA LEU A 31 0.73 -5.37 -17.57
C LEU A 31 0.62 -5.97 -18.97
N VAL A 32 -0.50 -5.76 -19.67
CA VAL A 32 -0.76 -6.36 -20.99
C VAL A 32 -0.57 -5.35 -22.10
N PHE A 33 0.24 -5.72 -23.08
CA PHE A 33 0.52 -4.95 -24.28
C PHE A 33 0.07 -5.73 -25.50
N VAL A 34 -0.69 -5.10 -26.39
CA VAL A 34 -1.15 -5.66 -27.67
C VAL A 34 -0.58 -4.80 -28.78
N ASP A 35 0.20 -5.40 -29.67
CA ASP A 35 0.92 -4.72 -30.76
C ASP A 35 1.74 -3.50 -30.24
N GLY A 36 2.36 -3.67 -29.06
CA GLY A 36 3.16 -2.65 -28.39
C GLY A 36 2.36 -1.58 -27.62
N GLN A 37 1.01 -1.60 -27.68
CA GLN A 37 0.15 -0.67 -26.97
C GLN A 37 -0.39 -1.30 -25.69
N ARG A 38 -0.28 -0.60 -24.56
CA ARG A 38 -0.86 -1.00 -23.28
C ARG A 38 -2.38 -0.97 -23.33
N LEU A 39 -3.01 -2.06 -22.90
CA LEU A 39 -4.46 -2.17 -22.74
C LEU A 39 -4.81 -2.50 -21.28
N ASP A 40 -5.78 -1.76 -20.72
CA ASP A 40 -6.21 -1.89 -19.33
C ASP A 40 -7.67 -2.38 -19.17
N LYS A 41 -8.37 -2.59 -20.27
CA LYS A 41 -9.77 -3.06 -20.26
C LYS A 41 -9.87 -4.52 -20.70
N PRO A 42 -10.25 -5.45 -19.80
CA PRO A 42 -10.33 -6.89 -20.10
C PRO A 42 -11.23 -7.26 -21.26
N GLY A 43 -12.30 -6.49 -21.46
CA GLY A 43 -13.28 -6.73 -22.52
C GLY A 43 -12.88 -6.20 -23.89
N THR A 44 -11.70 -5.58 -24.05
CA THR A 44 -11.26 -5.02 -25.33
C THR A 44 -11.19 -6.11 -26.41
N PRO A 45 -11.88 -5.94 -27.57
CA PRO A 45 -11.78 -6.88 -28.67
C PRO A 45 -10.46 -6.68 -29.41
N VAL A 46 -9.62 -7.71 -29.45
CA VAL A 46 -8.32 -7.74 -30.13
C VAL A 46 -8.31 -8.81 -31.22
N ALA A 47 -7.48 -8.64 -32.25
CA ALA A 47 -7.34 -9.62 -33.29
C ALA A 47 -6.73 -10.93 -32.73
N GLU A 48 -7.23 -12.09 -33.18
CA GLU A 48 -6.71 -13.38 -32.67
C GLU A 48 -5.24 -13.61 -33.03
N ASP A 49 -4.72 -12.92 -34.01
CA ASP A 49 -3.33 -12.97 -34.49
C ASP A 49 -2.47 -11.78 -33.92
N ALA A 50 -3.02 -10.88 -33.14
CA ALA A 50 -2.28 -9.77 -32.55
C ALA A 50 -1.11 -10.23 -31.68
N SER A 51 -0.01 -9.47 -31.68
CA SER A 51 1.10 -9.71 -30.76
C SER A 51 0.66 -9.31 -29.35
N VAL A 52 0.60 -10.27 -28.43
CA VAL A 52 0.21 -10.02 -27.05
C VAL A 52 1.37 -10.37 -26.14
N GLU A 53 1.79 -9.38 -25.36
CA GLU A 53 2.85 -9.53 -24.37
C GLU A 53 2.29 -9.22 -22.98
N VAL A 54 2.65 -10.04 -22.00
CA VAL A 54 2.49 -9.70 -20.58
C VAL A 54 3.85 -9.24 -20.08
N ARG A 55 3.97 -7.92 -19.83
CA ARG A 55 5.21 -7.33 -19.34
C ARG A 55 5.13 -7.18 -17.82
N GLY A 56 6.08 -7.80 -17.14
CA GLY A 56 6.12 -7.88 -15.69
C GLY A 56 5.53 -9.20 -15.15
N HIS A 57 5.79 -9.44 -13.87
CA HIS A 57 5.21 -10.61 -13.20
C HIS A 57 3.77 -10.32 -12.81
N ALA A 58 2.91 -11.33 -12.80
CA ALA A 58 1.60 -11.25 -12.15
C ALA A 58 1.78 -10.66 -10.77
N LEU A 59 0.92 -9.69 -10.40
CA LEU A 59 1.02 -9.05 -9.09
C LEU A 59 1.09 -10.14 -8.02
N ARG A 60 2.16 -10.11 -7.22
CA ARG A 60 2.37 -11.04 -6.10
C ARG A 60 1.24 -10.93 -5.08
N TYR A 61 0.66 -9.76 -4.97
CA TYR A 61 -0.42 -9.42 -4.05
C TYR A 61 -1.67 -8.99 -4.83
N VAL A 62 -2.84 -9.00 -4.20
CA VAL A 62 -4.12 -8.60 -4.81
C VAL A 62 -4.11 -7.16 -5.35
N SER A 63 -3.16 -6.33 -4.91
CA SER A 63 -2.91 -5.00 -5.48
C SER A 63 -1.45 -4.56 -5.30
N ARG A 64 -1.03 -3.51 -6.05
CA ARG A 64 0.31 -2.90 -5.94
C ARG A 64 0.63 -2.38 -4.52
N GLY A 65 -0.41 -2.14 -3.70
CA GLY A 65 -0.23 -1.74 -2.30
C GLY A 65 0.68 -2.70 -1.54
N GLY A 66 0.55 -4.01 -1.75
CA GLY A 66 1.37 -5.03 -1.09
C GLY A 66 2.88 -4.84 -1.27
N LEU A 67 3.32 -4.28 -2.41
CA LEU A 67 4.74 -3.97 -2.66
C LEU A 67 5.30 -2.91 -1.70
N LYS A 68 4.45 -2.02 -1.18
CA LYS A 68 4.87 -1.00 -0.22
C LYS A 68 5.19 -1.63 1.14
N LEU A 69 4.33 -2.54 1.62
CA LEU A 69 4.59 -3.26 2.87
C LEU A 69 5.76 -4.23 2.71
N GLU A 70 5.87 -4.91 1.58
CA GLU A 70 7.04 -5.74 1.25
C GLU A 70 8.35 -4.95 1.34
N LYS A 71 8.37 -3.72 0.78
CA LYS A 71 9.52 -2.82 0.89
C LYS A 71 9.83 -2.47 2.34
N ALA A 72 8.82 -2.20 3.17
CA ALA A 72 9.02 -1.94 4.60
C ALA A 72 9.66 -3.15 5.29
N MET A 73 9.19 -4.37 5.00
CA MET A 73 9.72 -5.62 5.56
C MET A 73 11.15 -5.94 5.08
N GLN A 74 11.50 -5.53 3.85
CA GLN A 74 12.87 -5.67 3.34
C GLN A 74 13.84 -4.66 3.96
N THR A 75 13.34 -3.50 4.36
CA THR A 75 14.15 -2.40 4.88
C THR A 75 14.29 -2.45 6.40
N PHE A 76 13.22 -2.86 7.08
CA PHE A 76 13.11 -2.89 8.54
C PHE A 76 12.99 -4.32 9.07
N PRO A 77 13.38 -4.60 10.31
CA PRO A 77 13.34 -5.94 10.89
C PRO A 77 11.91 -6.37 11.29
N ILE A 78 10.96 -6.23 10.38
CA ILE A 78 9.55 -6.58 10.58
C ILE A 78 9.36 -8.08 10.30
N THR A 79 8.83 -8.80 11.26
CA THR A 79 8.41 -10.20 11.12
C THR A 79 6.93 -10.31 11.44
N LEU A 80 6.18 -11.10 10.69
CA LEU A 80 4.72 -11.21 10.83
C LEU A 80 4.24 -12.61 11.22
N GLU A 81 5.12 -13.59 11.25
CA GLU A 81 4.79 -14.97 11.56
C GLU A 81 4.08 -15.09 12.92
N GLY A 82 2.88 -15.67 12.91
CA GLY A 82 2.06 -15.89 14.09
C GLY A 82 1.45 -14.64 14.73
N LYS A 83 1.64 -13.45 14.14
CA LYS A 83 1.17 -12.16 14.70
C LYS A 83 -0.31 -11.89 14.42
N VAL A 84 -0.95 -11.20 15.38
CA VAL A 84 -2.26 -10.55 15.20
C VAL A 84 -2.03 -9.14 14.67
N CYS A 85 -2.55 -8.87 13.50
CA CYS A 85 -2.26 -7.65 12.74
C CYS A 85 -3.53 -6.84 12.45
N ALA A 86 -3.36 -5.53 12.17
CA ALA A 86 -4.40 -4.68 11.58
C ALA A 86 -3.88 -4.03 10.30
N ASP A 87 -4.74 -3.95 9.29
CA ASP A 87 -4.54 -3.20 8.05
C ASP A 87 -5.48 -2.01 8.04
N ILE A 88 -4.94 -0.83 8.34
CA ILE A 88 -5.71 0.42 8.46
C ILE A 88 -5.72 1.13 7.11
N GLY A 89 -6.89 1.16 6.46
CA GLY A 89 -7.07 1.59 5.08
C GLY A 89 -6.87 0.43 4.11
N ALA A 90 -7.47 -0.72 4.40
CA ALA A 90 -7.23 -1.97 3.68
C ALA A 90 -7.58 -1.90 2.18
N SER A 91 -8.58 -1.11 1.78
CA SER A 91 -9.02 -0.98 0.39
C SER A 91 -9.22 -2.35 -0.28
N THR A 92 -8.48 -2.65 -1.35
CA THR A 92 -8.51 -3.96 -2.03
C THR A 92 -7.79 -5.07 -1.27
N GLY A 93 -7.00 -4.75 -0.23
CA GLY A 93 -6.33 -5.71 0.64
C GLY A 93 -4.88 -6.02 0.29
N GLY A 94 -4.18 -5.11 -0.41
CA GLY A 94 -2.78 -5.35 -0.77
C GLY A 94 -1.87 -5.58 0.43
N PHE A 95 -2.03 -4.82 1.50
CA PHE A 95 -1.27 -5.00 2.74
C PHE A 95 -1.74 -6.24 3.49
N THR A 96 -3.04 -6.46 3.58
CA THR A 96 -3.64 -7.68 4.16
C THR A 96 -3.05 -8.94 3.51
N ASP A 97 -3.05 -9.02 2.17
CA ASP A 97 -2.49 -10.16 1.43
C ASP A 97 -0.98 -10.33 1.69
N CYS A 98 -0.23 -9.22 1.75
CA CYS A 98 1.18 -9.25 2.10
C CYS A 98 1.39 -9.80 3.52
N MET A 99 0.60 -9.39 4.51
CA MET A 99 0.70 -9.91 5.87
C MET A 99 0.41 -11.40 5.95
N LEU A 100 -0.66 -11.87 5.29
CA LEU A 100 -1.03 -13.28 5.28
C LEU A 100 0.02 -14.17 4.61
N GLN A 101 0.61 -13.70 3.49
CA GLN A 101 1.69 -14.41 2.79
C GLN A 101 2.99 -14.47 3.63
N ASN A 102 3.16 -13.56 4.59
CA ASN A 102 4.28 -13.54 5.52
C ASN A 102 3.94 -14.12 6.92
N GLY A 103 2.90 -14.96 7.00
CA GLY A 103 2.62 -15.77 8.15
C GLY A 103 1.78 -15.15 9.26
N ALA A 104 1.13 -13.98 9.01
CA ALA A 104 0.21 -13.40 9.99
C ALA A 104 -0.89 -14.40 10.38
N ALA A 105 -1.11 -14.58 11.68
CA ALA A 105 -2.13 -15.49 12.20
C ALA A 105 -3.54 -14.92 12.03
N LYS A 106 -3.68 -13.60 12.13
CA LYS A 106 -4.94 -12.88 11.94
C LYS A 106 -4.70 -11.47 11.45
N VAL A 107 -5.59 -10.97 10.57
CA VAL A 107 -5.55 -9.60 10.09
C VAL A 107 -6.94 -8.96 10.18
N TYR A 108 -7.03 -7.86 10.93
CA TYR A 108 -8.20 -6.98 10.92
C TYR A 108 -8.07 -5.99 9.76
N ALA A 109 -8.81 -6.22 8.69
CA ALA A 109 -8.84 -5.36 7.51
C ALA A 109 -9.87 -4.23 7.69
N VAL A 110 -9.40 -3.03 8.04
CA VAL A 110 -10.22 -1.88 8.41
C VAL A 110 -10.29 -0.89 7.26
N ASP A 111 -11.50 -0.53 6.82
CA ASP A 111 -11.70 0.51 5.79
C ASP A 111 -13.02 1.28 6.01
N VAL A 112 -13.04 2.56 5.64
CA VAL A 112 -14.26 3.38 5.63
C VAL A 112 -15.17 3.03 4.45
N GLY A 113 -14.61 2.45 3.39
CA GLY A 113 -15.32 1.98 2.21
C GLY A 113 -16.12 0.70 2.46
N TYR A 114 -16.77 0.22 1.41
CA TYR A 114 -17.55 -1.01 1.44
C TYR A 114 -17.39 -1.80 0.15
N GLY A 115 -17.23 -3.12 0.28
CA GLY A 115 -17.18 -4.03 -0.87
C GLY A 115 -15.89 -3.94 -1.69
N GLN A 116 -14.83 -3.33 -1.15
CA GLN A 116 -13.57 -3.13 -1.86
C GLN A 116 -12.59 -4.29 -1.65
N LEU A 117 -12.60 -4.92 -0.47
CA LEU A 117 -11.68 -6.01 -0.13
C LEU A 117 -11.86 -7.17 -1.11
N ASP A 118 -10.74 -7.65 -1.66
CA ASP A 118 -10.73 -8.77 -2.60
C ASP A 118 -11.43 -10.00 -2.01
N TRP A 119 -12.20 -10.71 -2.86
CA TRP A 119 -13.00 -11.86 -2.40
C TRP A 119 -12.15 -12.98 -1.79
N LYS A 120 -10.96 -13.21 -2.29
CA LYS A 120 -10.01 -14.18 -1.74
C LYS A 120 -9.69 -13.88 -0.28
N LEU A 121 -9.48 -12.61 0.04
CA LEU A 121 -9.16 -12.16 1.41
C LEU A 121 -10.40 -12.16 2.29
N ARG A 122 -11.54 -11.75 1.75
CA ARG A 122 -12.81 -11.73 2.46
C ARG A 122 -13.24 -13.15 2.90
N SER A 123 -12.87 -14.17 2.15
CA SER A 123 -13.18 -15.58 2.45
C SER A 123 -12.09 -16.31 3.23
N ASP A 124 -10.96 -15.66 3.53
CA ASP A 124 -9.89 -16.25 4.35
C ASP A 124 -10.28 -16.15 5.84
N GLU A 125 -10.30 -17.27 6.55
CA GLU A 125 -10.69 -17.36 7.96
C GLU A 125 -9.80 -16.55 8.91
N ARG A 126 -8.58 -16.20 8.47
CA ARG A 126 -7.65 -15.34 9.21
C ARG A 126 -7.98 -13.85 9.08
N VAL A 127 -8.90 -13.46 8.20
CA VAL A 127 -9.24 -12.07 7.94
C VAL A 127 -10.56 -11.68 8.59
N VAL A 128 -10.51 -10.64 9.41
CA VAL A 128 -11.71 -9.98 9.96
C VAL A 128 -11.95 -8.70 9.17
N CYS A 129 -12.99 -8.70 8.34
CA CYS A 129 -13.32 -7.56 7.49
C CYS A 129 -14.14 -6.52 8.27
N LEU A 130 -13.56 -5.35 8.53
CA LEU A 130 -14.18 -4.22 9.23
C LEU A 130 -14.38 -3.05 8.26
N GLU A 131 -15.35 -3.19 7.37
CA GLU A 131 -15.78 -2.15 6.44
C GLU A 131 -16.70 -1.11 7.10
N ARG A 132 -16.87 0.06 6.45
CA ARG A 132 -17.62 1.21 6.97
C ARG A 132 -17.15 1.63 8.37
N THR A 133 -15.88 1.42 8.64
CA THR A 133 -15.27 1.62 9.95
C THR A 133 -14.23 2.74 9.86
N ASN A 134 -14.45 3.82 10.61
CA ASN A 134 -13.50 4.92 10.67
C ASN A 134 -12.40 4.59 11.69
N ALA A 135 -11.18 4.40 11.21
CA ALA A 135 -10.03 4.01 12.01
C ALA A 135 -9.69 5.01 13.14
N ARG A 136 -10.09 6.27 13.02
CA ARG A 136 -9.92 7.28 14.06
C ARG A 136 -10.66 6.93 15.38
N TYR A 137 -11.71 6.12 15.27
CA TYR A 137 -12.59 5.78 16.40
C TYR A 137 -12.56 4.28 16.73
N LEU A 138 -11.53 3.56 16.30
CA LEU A 138 -11.36 2.15 16.64
C LEU A 138 -11.17 1.98 18.16
N THR A 139 -11.83 0.95 18.66
CA THR A 139 -11.76 0.55 20.08
C THR A 139 -11.64 -0.98 20.19
N ARG A 140 -11.52 -1.47 21.43
CA ARG A 140 -11.56 -2.90 21.75
C ARG A 140 -12.90 -3.58 21.43
N GLU A 141 -13.94 -2.83 21.13
CA GLU A 141 -15.21 -3.42 20.66
C GLU A 141 -15.09 -3.99 19.26
N GLN A 142 -14.35 -3.33 18.37
CA GLN A 142 -14.10 -3.79 17.00
C GLN A 142 -12.88 -4.72 16.92
N ILE A 143 -11.84 -4.45 17.72
CA ILE A 143 -10.59 -5.23 17.76
C ILE A 143 -10.35 -5.64 19.22
N PRO A 144 -10.91 -6.78 19.68
CA PRO A 144 -10.84 -7.20 21.07
C PRO A 144 -9.45 -7.69 21.48
N GLU A 145 -8.65 -8.17 20.53
CA GLU A 145 -7.29 -8.68 20.77
C GLU A 145 -6.26 -7.54 20.77
N GLU A 146 -5.16 -7.74 21.47
CA GLU A 146 -4.01 -6.85 21.35
C GLU A 146 -3.30 -7.08 20.02
N LEU A 147 -2.95 -5.98 19.36
CA LEU A 147 -2.25 -6.05 18.09
C LEU A 147 -0.74 -6.14 18.31
N ASP A 148 -0.11 -7.08 17.62
CA ASP A 148 1.35 -7.17 17.52
C ASP A 148 1.92 -6.21 16.49
N PHE A 149 1.16 -6.00 15.40
CA PHE A 149 1.58 -5.18 14.28
C PHE A 149 0.38 -4.49 13.64
N ALA A 150 0.61 -3.28 13.12
CA ALA A 150 -0.36 -2.61 12.26
C ALA A 150 0.31 -1.98 11.05
N SER A 151 -0.36 -2.04 9.90
CA SER A 151 -0.06 -1.20 8.75
C SER A 151 -1.05 -0.06 8.61
N ILE A 152 -0.61 1.09 8.06
CA ILE A 152 -1.49 2.24 7.79
C ILE A 152 -1.25 2.74 6.37
N ASP A 153 -2.29 2.65 5.53
CA ASP A 153 -2.34 3.24 4.18
C ASP A 153 -3.65 4.01 3.99
N VAL A 154 -3.82 5.11 4.71
CA VAL A 154 -5.03 5.93 4.68
C VAL A 154 -4.93 7.09 3.69
N SER A 155 -6.08 7.59 3.23
CA SER A 155 -6.18 8.74 2.33
C SER A 155 -7.10 9.81 2.91
N PHE A 156 -6.79 11.08 2.61
CA PHE A 156 -7.57 12.26 3.02
C PHE A 156 -7.63 12.52 4.53
N ILE A 157 -6.72 11.92 5.30
CA ILE A 157 -6.60 12.10 6.75
C ILE A 157 -5.12 12.07 7.14
N SER A 158 -4.73 12.86 8.14
CA SER A 158 -3.38 12.84 8.71
C SER A 158 -3.21 11.68 9.68
N LEU A 159 -2.03 11.07 9.70
CA LEU A 159 -1.62 9.99 10.60
C LEU A 159 -1.80 10.37 12.07
N LYS A 160 -1.58 11.63 12.44
CA LYS A 160 -1.77 12.12 13.81
C LYS A 160 -3.17 11.84 14.38
N LEU A 161 -4.17 11.73 13.52
CA LEU A 161 -5.55 11.44 13.94
C LEU A 161 -5.83 9.95 14.11
N ILE A 162 -4.97 9.09 13.56
CA ILE A 162 -5.07 7.63 13.64
C ILE A 162 -4.24 7.08 14.81
N PHE A 163 -3.10 7.69 15.08
CA PHE A 163 -2.14 7.21 16.10
C PHE A 163 -2.76 6.99 17.48
N PRO A 164 -3.62 7.89 18.05
CA PRO A 164 -4.18 7.66 19.39
C PRO A 164 -4.99 6.37 19.49
N ALA A 165 -5.88 6.12 18.52
CA ALA A 165 -6.71 4.92 18.52
C ALA A 165 -5.85 3.65 18.33
N LEU A 166 -4.87 3.72 17.44
CA LEU A 166 -4.00 2.58 17.16
C LEU A 166 -3.08 2.28 18.35
N HIS A 167 -2.51 3.30 19.00
CA HIS A 167 -1.68 3.12 20.21
C HIS A 167 -2.43 2.37 21.31
N ALA A 168 -3.73 2.68 21.53
CA ALA A 168 -4.56 2.00 22.51
C ALA A 168 -4.83 0.51 22.18
N LEU A 169 -4.74 0.13 20.89
CA LEU A 169 -4.99 -1.24 20.43
C LEU A 169 -3.71 -2.09 20.37
N LEU A 170 -2.54 -1.47 20.26
CA LEU A 170 -1.27 -2.17 20.23
C LEU A 170 -0.86 -2.63 21.64
N ARG A 171 -0.26 -3.82 21.72
CA ARG A 171 0.46 -4.23 22.93
C ARG A 171 1.73 -3.41 23.14
N GLU A 172 2.32 -3.48 24.32
CA GLU A 172 3.68 -2.95 24.52
C GLU A 172 4.68 -3.67 23.59
N GLY A 173 5.55 -2.88 22.95
CA GLY A 173 6.46 -3.37 21.91
C GLY A 173 5.78 -3.68 20.57
N GLY A 174 4.48 -3.43 20.43
CA GLY A 174 3.77 -3.56 19.17
C GLY A 174 4.29 -2.59 18.11
N GLU A 175 4.30 -3.02 16.86
CA GLU A 175 5.00 -2.35 15.75
C GLU A 175 4.01 -1.78 14.72
N VAL A 176 4.43 -0.73 14.04
CA VAL A 176 3.62 -0.06 12.99
C VAL A 176 4.48 0.20 11.76
N ALA A 177 3.96 -0.14 10.57
CA ALA A 177 4.45 0.36 9.30
C ALA A 177 3.40 1.28 8.68
N CYS A 178 3.70 2.56 8.46
CA CYS A 178 2.73 3.52 7.94
C CYS A 178 3.23 4.23 6.69
N LEU A 179 2.33 4.52 5.77
CA LEU A 179 2.58 5.42 4.65
C LEU A 179 2.42 6.86 5.10
N ILE A 180 3.49 7.63 4.95
CA ILE A 180 3.53 9.08 5.13
C ILE A 180 3.29 9.69 3.77
N LYS A 181 2.13 10.30 3.58
CA LYS A 181 1.67 10.84 2.29
C LYS A 181 1.71 12.36 2.32
N PRO A 182 2.70 13.00 1.68
CA PRO A 182 2.83 14.47 1.71
C PRO A 182 1.56 15.20 1.30
N GLN A 183 0.79 14.66 0.35
CA GLN A 183 -0.46 15.26 -0.11
C GLN A 183 -1.56 15.33 0.96
N PHE A 184 -1.46 14.54 2.04
CA PHE A 184 -2.44 14.54 3.14
C PHE A 184 -1.87 15.09 4.45
N GLU A 185 -0.56 15.33 4.50
CA GLU A 185 0.14 15.82 5.70
C GLU A 185 0.59 17.28 5.59
N ALA A 186 0.84 17.81 4.38
CA ALA A 186 1.47 19.11 4.16
C ALA A 186 0.57 20.35 4.38
N GLY A 187 -0.76 20.15 4.45
CA GLY A 187 -1.72 21.26 4.38
C GLY A 187 -2.10 21.61 2.94
N ARG A 188 -3.33 22.08 2.74
CA ARG A 188 -3.92 22.29 1.40
C ARG A 188 -3.17 23.31 0.55
N GLU A 189 -2.59 24.33 1.17
CA GLU A 189 -1.86 25.42 0.52
C GLU A 189 -0.56 24.97 -0.15
N LYS A 190 0.01 23.85 0.30
CA LYS A 190 1.26 23.27 -0.24
C LYS A 190 1.02 22.17 -1.28
N VAL A 191 -0.24 21.82 -1.51
CA VAL A 191 -0.61 20.79 -2.49
C VAL A 191 -0.93 21.43 -3.83
N GLY A 192 -0.25 20.99 -4.88
CA GLY A 192 -0.43 21.52 -6.24
C GLY A 192 -1.81 21.21 -6.84
N LYS A 193 -2.16 21.86 -7.95
CA LYS A 193 -3.48 21.76 -8.62
C LYS A 193 -3.96 20.34 -8.95
N LYS A 194 -3.03 19.39 -9.09
CA LYS A 194 -3.33 17.97 -9.37
C LYS A 194 -3.25 17.07 -8.13
N GLY A 195 -3.26 17.65 -6.91
CA GLY A 195 -3.13 16.87 -5.69
C GLY A 195 -1.70 16.32 -5.45
N VAL A 196 -0.67 16.92 -6.09
CA VAL A 196 0.71 16.43 -6.01
C VAL A 196 1.61 17.43 -5.30
N VAL A 197 2.34 16.98 -4.29
CA VAL A 197 3.41 17.73 -3.64
C VAL A 197 4.72 17.39 -4.35
N ARG A 198 5.40 18.44 -4.89
CA ARG A 198 6.64 18.28 -5.66
C ARG A 198 7.87 18.91 -5.02
N ASP A 199 7.67 19.87 -4.12
CA ASP A 199 8.77 20.59 -3.47
C ASP A 199 9.45 19.71 -2.43
N PRO A 200 10.76 19.38 -2.59
CA PRO A 200 11.50 18.60 -1.60
C PRO A 200 11.49 19.22 -0.19
N LYS A 201 11.40 20.55 -0.09
CA LYS A 201 11.32 21.22 1.21
C LYS A 201 10.02 20.89 1.94
N VAL A 202 8.92 20.76 1.21
CA VAL A 202 7.63 20.36 1.78
C VAL A 202 7.67 18.89 2.22
N HIS A 203 8.34 18.03 1.45
CA HIS A 203 8.55 16.63 1.85
C HIS A 203 9.35 16.55 3.15
N LEU A 204 10.44 17.32 3.27
CA LEU A 204 11.23 17.37 4.50
C LEU A 204 10.40 17.82 5.70
N GLU A 205 9.65 18.92 5.57
CA GLU A 205 8.75 19.42 6.61
C GLU A 205 7.70 18.37 7.03
N VAL A 206 7.14 17.63 6.07
CA VAL A 206 6.18 16.55 6.36
C VAL A 206 6.84 15.45 7.20
N LEU A 207 8.08 15.06 6.90
CA LEU A 207 8.80 14.06 7.67
C LEU A 207 9.15 14.56 9.08
N GLU A 208 9.54 15.83 9.23
CA GLU A 208 9.79 16.44 10.54
C GLU A 208 8.50 16.50 11.38
N ASN A 209 7.36 16.87 10.79
CA ASN A 209 6.06 16.84 11.43
C ASN A 209 5.64 15.41 11.83
N PHE A 210 5.92 14.42 10.98
CA PHE A 210 5.66 13.02 11.30
C PHE A 210 6.39 12.57 12.57
N LEU A 211 7.68 12.93 12.73
CA LEU A 211 8.44 12.65 13.96
C LEU A 211 7.79 13.26 15.19
N THR A 212 7.34 14.51 15.07
CA THR A 212 6.62 15.21 16.13
C THR A 212 5.32 14.49 16.49
N HIS A 213 4.52 14.13 15.51
CA HIS A 213 3.25 13.43 15.72
C HIS A 213 3.45 12.03 16.32
N ALA A 214 4.48 11.31 15.91
CA ALA A 214 4.82 10.01 16.50
C ALA A 214 5.14 10.16 17.99
N LYS A 215 6.02 11.10 18.34
CA LYS A 215 6.41 11.38 19.73
C LYS A 215 5.24 11.83 20.59
N GLU A 216 4.36 12.70 20.08
CA GLU A 216 3.16 13.17 20.80
C GLU A 216 2.18 12.03 21.12
N ASN A 217 2.30 10.89 20.45
CA ASN A 217 1.46 9.71 20.64
C ASN A 217 2.24 8.52 21.21
N ASP A 218 3.35 8.76 21.89
CA ASP A 218 4.17 7.75 22.58
C ASP A 218 4.67 6.61 21.67
N PHE A 219 4.96 6.94 20.41
CA PHE A 219 5.65 6.05 19.48
C PHE A 219 7.12 6.42 19.34
N THR A 220 7.98 5.40 19.38
CA THR A 220 9.39 5.51 18.96
C THR A 220 9.49 5.28 17.44
N VAL A 221 10.18 6.15 16.72
CA VAL A 221 10.46 6.01 15.29
C VAL A 221 11.74 5.20 15.10
N LEU A 222 11.63 3.99 14.56
CA LEU A 222 12.75 3.07 14.34
C LEU A 222 13.33 3.12 12.94
N GLY A 223 12.71 3.88 12.03
CA GLY A 223 13.23 4.09 10.69
C GLY A 223 12.23 4.76 9.76
N ILE A 224 12.77 5.39 8.72
CA ILE A 224 11.98 5.98 7.63
C ILE A 224 12.68 5.63 6.31
N THR A 225 11.90 5.24 5.30
CA THR A 225 12.34 5.06 3.92
C THR A 225 11.27 5.60 2.96
N TYR A 226 11.46 5.49 1.64
CA TYR A 226 10.45 5.86 0.66
C TYR A 226 9.81 4.63 0.01
N SER A 227 8.57 4.79 -0.43
CA SER A 227 7.81 3.78 -1.14
C SER A 227 8.49 3.41 -2.47
N PRO A 228 8.53 2.13 -2.86
CA PRO A 228 9.12 1.71 -4.13
C PRO A 228 8.30 2.17 -5.34
N ILE A 229 7.07 2.57 -5.11
CA ILE A 229 6.13 3.03 -6.14
C ILE A 229 5.50 4.35 -5.73
N ARG A 230 5.17 5.17 -6.73
CA ARG A 230 4.41 6.41 -6.51
C ARG A 230 2.95 6.11 -6.22
N GLY A 231 2.29 7.02 -5.49
CA GLY A 231 0.85 7.06 -5.34
C GLY A 231 0.13 7.26 -6.69
N PRO A 232 -1.21 7.06 -6.73
CA PRO A 232 -2.00 7.08 -7.98
C PRO A 232 -1.84 8.35 -8.80
N GLU A 233 -1.72 9.52 -8.14
CA GLU A 233 -1.56 10.84 -8.78
C GLU A 233 -0.08 11.19 -9.05
N GLY A 234 0.86 10.27 -8.74
CA GLY A 234 2.29 10.45 -8.94
C GLY A 234 3.03 11.06 -7.75
N ASN A 235 2.41 11.13 -6.57
CA ASN A 235 3.08 11.55 -5.34
C ASN A 235 4.18 10.58 -4.93
N ILE A 236 5.32 11.11 -4.49
CA ILE A 236 6.29 10.35 -3.70
C ILE A 236 5.70 10.17 -2.31
N GLU A 237 5.71 8.95 -1.80
CA GLU A 237 5.23 8.59 -0.48
C GLU A 237 6.36 7.95 0.32
N TYR A 238 6.33 8.08 1.64
CA TYR A 238 7.36 7.53 2.53
C TYR A 238 6.77 6.43 3.41
N LEU A 239 7.64 5.59 3.94
CA LEU A 239 7.32 4.49 4.85
C LEU A 239 7.98 4.77 6.20
N GLY A 240 7.18 4.95 7.24
CA GLY A 240 7.61 5.07 8.62
C GLY A 240 7.50 3.72 9.33
N TYR A 241 8.50 3.36 10.11
CA TYR A 241 8.50 2.20 11.00
C TYR A 241 8.58 2.67 12.44
N LEU A 242 7.55 2.34 13.22
CA LEU A 242 7.40 2.78 14.61
C LEU A 242 7.18 1.58 15.53
N ARG A 243 7.40 1.83 16.82
CA ARG A 243 7.10 0.89 17.89
C ARG A 243 6.45 1.62 19.07
N LYS A 244 5.48 1.00 19.70
CA LYS A 244 4.98 1.41 21.00
C LYS A 244 6.01 1.02 22.06
N SER A 245 6.92 1.93 22.36
CA SER A 245 8.02 1.73 23.32
C SER A 245 8.60 3.08 23.74
N ALA A 246 9.45 3.07 24.76
CA ALA A 246 10.21 4.23 25.22
C ALA A 246 11.70 4.14 24.80
N GLU A 247 12.02 3.48 23.70
CA GLU A 247 13.36 3.41 23.14
C GLU A 247 13.80 4.75 22.53
N GLU A 248 15.08 4.86 22.15
CA GLU A 248 15.55 6.01 21.38
C GLU A 248 15.16 5.90 19.92
N ASP A 249 14.78 7.03 19.31
CA ASP A 249 14.49 7.13 17.89
C ASP A 249 15.73 6.81 17.04
N ARG A 250 15.49 6.15 15.88
CA ARG A 250 16.51 5.84 14.86
C ARG A 250 16.17 6.56 13.57
N ILE A 251 16.47 7.85 13.54
CA ILE A 251 16.08 8.73 12.44
C ILE A 251 17.21 8.79 11.41
N PRO A 252 16.94 8.48 10.12
CA PRO A 252 17.93 8.67 9.05
C PRO A 252 18.15 10.15 8.76
N ASP A 253 19.16 10.47 7.96
CA ASP A 253 19.27 11.82 7.37
C ASP A 253 18.07 12.07 6.44
N LEU A 254 17.14 12.88 6.92
CA LEU A 254 15.88 13.15 6.21
C LEU A 254 16.11 13.90 4.90
N ARG A 255 17.12 14.76 4.81
CA ARG A 255 17.45 15.49 3.57
C ARG A 255 17.97 14.52 2.52
N ALA A 256 18.94 13.70 2.89
CA ALA A 256 19.46 12.67 2.00
C ALA A 256 18.37 11.70 1.54
N LEU A 257 17.44 11.33 2.43
CA LEU A 257 16.30 10.47 2.11
C LEU A 257 15.35 11.12 1.08
N VAL A 258 15.04 12.40 1.26
CA VAL A 258 14.20 13.16 0.32
C VAL A 258 14.88 13.27 -1.04
N ASP A 259 16.16 13.63 -1.07
CA ASP A 259 16.92 13.77 -2.31
C ASP A 259 17.00 12.43 -3.08
N ALA A 260 17.26 11.33 -2.38
CA ALA A 260 17.25 9.99 -2.96
C ALA A 260 15.89 9.63 -3.56
N SER A 261 14.79 9.85 -2.82
CA SER A 261 13.43 9.56 -3.31
C SER A 261 13.06 10.34 -4.57
N HIS A 262 13.50 11.60 -4.66
CA HIS A 262 13.27 12.44 -5.84
C HIS A 262 14.14 12.03 -7.03
N THR A 263 15.32 11.46 -6.82
CA THR A 263 16.22 11.00 -7.87
C THR A 263 15.78 9.65 -8.41
N GLU A 264 15.68 8.64 -7.56
CA GLU A 264 15.40 7.27 -7.98
C GLU A 264 14.00 7.11 -8.59
N LEU A 265 12.99 7.79 -8.03
CA LEU A 265 11.65 7.71 -8.60
C LEU A 265 11.47 8.58 -9.88
N LYS A 266 12.41 9.44 -10.25
CA LYS A 266 12.42 10.12 -11.56
C LYS A 266 12.93 9.21 -12.67
N GLU A 267 13.93 8.39 -12.40
CA GLU A 267 14.55 7.50 -13.38
C GLU A 267 13.63 6.33 -13.79
N GLY A 268 12.70 5.90 -12.91
CA GLY A 268 11.69 4.89 -13.24
C GLY A 268 10.61 5.31 -14.24
N HIS A 269 10.68 6.50 -14.83
CA HIS A 269 9.76 6.96 -15.90
C HIS A 269 10.32 6.75 -17.32
N GLY A 270 11.50 6.14 -17.45
CA GLY A 270 12.15 5.87 -18.74
C GLY A 270 12.00 4.44 -19.26
N GLU A 271 11.35 3.56 -18.50
CA GLU A 271 11.11 2.15 -18.89
C GLU A 271 9.60 1.79 -18.76
N GLU A 272 8.73 2.67 -19.26
CA GLU A 272 7.31 2.31 -19.51
C GLU A 272 7.04 2.11 -21.00
#